data_360976270b1b2635277c50ff2712263d
#
_entry.id   360976270b1b2635277c50ff2712263d
#
_cell.length_a   1.000
_cell.length_b   1.000
_cell.length_c   1.000
_cell.angle_alpha   90.00
_cell.angle_beta   90.00
_cell.angle_gamma   90.00
#
_symmetry.space_group_name_H-M   'P 1'
#
loop_
_entity.id
_entity.type
_entity.pdbx_description
1 polymer ?
#
loop_
_entity_poly.entity_id
_entity_poly.type
_entity_poly.pdbx_seq_one_letter_code
_entity_poly.pdbx_strand_id
1 'polypeptide(L)'
;MRTYATAQHIGDRSHQCDATATASGPDGTRAFVLLDGIGSTDEIRDWTRTAARKLARSAAYHADAETGLRAQYERYASDPDRQGPWARQPDACAVVAVVSPRWLTVAWCGDARAYLMVRGTVQRLTADHNLRRVYPDNGVHGGGNRNVVTSCLGNAETDQEVKDRYGHPAIESVTRQLENSRLLLASDGAYEPLEDSLRNLADYLTGDPREAARDFVTSATEHAGPRADNATVLIADIRP
;
A
#
# COMPACT_ATOMS: atom_id res chain seq x y z
N MET A 1 14.29 -2.12 21.26
CA MET A 1 13.34 -3.05 20.64
C MET A 1 12.92 -2.47 19.30
N ARG A 2 12.89 -3.23 18.19
CA ARG A 2 12.42 -2.69 16.90
C ARG A 2 10.91 -2.46 17.03
N THR A 3 10.44 -1.27 16.67
CA THR A 3 9.02 -0.91 16.71
C THR A 3 8.27 -1.29 15.43
N TYR A 4 8.92 -1.93 14.46
CA TYR A 4 8.31 -2.39 13.21
C TYR A 4 8.98 -3.64 12.67
N ALA A 5 8.26 -4.37 11.84
CA ALA A 5 8.75 -5.51 11.08
C ALA A 5 8.04 -5.61 9.73
N THR A 6 8.67 -6.35 8.82
CA THR A 6 8.12 -6.69 7.51
C THR A 6 8.21 -8.19 7.28
N ALA A 7 7.25 -8.74 6.56
CA ALA A 7 7.30 -10.11 6.04
C ALA A 7 6.80 -10.13 4.60
N GLN A 8 7.33 -11.07 3.82
CA GLN A 8 6.98 -11.25 2.40
C GLN A 8 6.95 -12.73 2.05
N HIS A 9 6.05 -13.08 1.13
CA HIS A 9 6.02 -14.38 0.47
C HIS A 9 5.78 -14.17 -1.02
N ILE A 10 6.51 -14.92 -1.86
CA ILE A 10 6.46 -14.73 -3.32
C ILE A 10 5.15 -15.26 -3.95
N GLY A 11 4.42 -16.12 -3.23
CA GLY A 11 3.27 -16.83 -3.81
C GLY A 11 3.69 -17.76 -4.96
N ASP A 12 2.86 -17.79 -5.98
CA ASP A 12 3.11 -18.57 -7.22
C ASP A 12 3.73 -17.71 -8.34
N ARG A 13 4.11 -16.46 -8.02
CA ARG A 13 4.72 -15.54 -8.98
C ARG A 13 6.18 -15.90 -9.24
N SER A 14 6.71 -15.54 -10.42
CA SER A 14 8.12 -15.74 -10.76
C SER A 14 9.07 -14.76 -10.04
N HIS A 15 8.55 -13.59 -9.66
CA HIS A 15 9.32 -12.53 -9.01
C HIS A 15 8.55 -11.94 -7.83
N GLN A 16 9.27 -11.57 -6.77
CA GLN A 16 8.73 -10.75 -5.70
C GLN A 16 8.80 -9.27 -6.10
N CYS A 17 7.68 -8.75 -6.58
CA CYS A 17 7.54 -7.39 -7.08
C CYS A 17 7.03 -6.40 -6.03
N ASP A 18 6.59 -6.88 -4.86
CA ASP A 18 6.30 -6.00 -3.74
C ASP A 18 7.60 -5.49 -3.10
N ALA A 19 7.54 -4.29 -2.55
CA ALA A 19 8.65 -3.72 -1.81
C ALA A 19 8.17 -2.91 -0.60
N THR A 20 8.92 -3.01 0.49
CA THR A 20 8.76 -2.12 1.65
C THR A 20 9.99 -1.25 1.84
N ALA A 21 9.78 -0.05 2.34
CA ALA A 21 10.87 0.84 2.73
C ALA A 21 10.47 1.68 3.94
N THR A 22 11.48 2.10 4.70
CA THR A 22 11.32 3.05 5.80
C THR A 22 12.36 4.14 5.71
N ALA A 23 12.04 5.34 6.16
CA ALA A 23 12.98 6.43 6.29
C ALA A 23 12.67 7.23 7.55
N SER A 24 13.72 7.89 8.09
CA SER A 24 13.58 8.85 9.18
C SER A 24 13.79 10.26 8.62
N GLY A 25 12.94 11.17 9.04
CA GLY A 25 13.02 12.59 8.75
C GLY A 25 13.44 13.40 9.99
N PRO A 26 13.34 14.73 9.89
CA PRO A 26 13.55 15.63 11.04
C PRO A 26 12.59 15.33 12.18
N ASP A 27 12.93 15.78 13.39
CA ASP A 27 12.06 15.79 14.58
C ASP A 27 11.46 14.42 14.94
N GLY A 28 12.18 13.33 14.67
CA GLY A 28 11.71 11.98 14.96
C GLY A 28 10.65 11.45 13.99
N THR A 29 10.34 12.17 12.91
CA THR A 29 9.44 11.71 11.85
C THR A 29 9.91 10.41 11.25
N ARG A 30 8.96 9.51 10.98
CA ARG A 30 9.21 8.22 10.34
C ARG A 30 8.20 7.95 9.24
N ALA A 31 8.69 7.57 8.07
CA ALA A 31 7.88 7.10 6.97
C ALA A 31 7.97 5.58 6.83
N PHE A 32 6.83 4.95 6.56
CA PHE A 32 6.65 3.54 6.26
C PHE A 32 5.96 3.43 4.91
N VAL A 33 6.52 2.63 4.00
CA VAL A 33 6.04 2.48 2.63
C VAL A 33 5.87 1.01 2.30
N LEU A 34 4.80 0.69 1.61
CA LEU A 34 4.61 -0.55 0.89
C LEU A 34 4.20 -0.22 -0.54
N LEU A 35 4.89 -0.80 -1.50
CA LEU A 35 4.55 -0.80 -2.92
C LEU A 35 4.26 -2.23 -3.36
N ASP A 36 3.18 -2.40 -4.11
CA ASP A 36 2.77 -3.62 -4.76
C ASP A 36 2.98 -3.43 -6.28
N GLY A 37 3.99 -4.08 -6.82
CA GLY A 37 4.43 -3.92 -8.20
C GLY A 37 3.53 -4.65 -9.20
N ILE A 38 2.95 -3.92 -10.16
CA ILE A 38 2.00 -4.47 -11.12
C ILE A 38 2.73 -5.32 -12.18
N GLY A 39 2.68 -6.63 -12.01
CA GLY A 39 3.30 -7.62 -12.89
C GLY A 39 4.38 -8.46 -12.20
N SER A 40 5.14 -9.27 -12.98
CA SER A 40 6.11 -10.23 -12.43
C SER A 40 7.34 -10.35 -13.33
N THR A 41 8.22 -9.34 -13.29
CA THR A 41 9.50 -9.30 -14.01
C THR A 41 10.62 -8.74 -13.14
N ASP A 42 11.88 -9.00 -13.51
CA ASP A 42 13.04 -8.40 -12.84
C ASP A 42 13.00 -6.87 -12.87
N GLU A 43 12.57 -6.29 -13.98
CA GLU A 43 12.49 -4.84 -14.16
C GLU A 43 11.50 -4.21 -13.17
N ILE A 44 10.30 -4.78 -13.04
CA ILE A 44 9.27 -4.32 -12.09
C ILE A 44 9.80 -4.46 -10.67
N ARG A 45 10.37 -5.60 -10.30
CA ARG A 45 10.95 -5.82 -8.98
C ARG A 45 12.00 -4.75 -8.61
N ASP A 46 12.93 -4.47 -9.51
CA ASP A 46 14.05 -3.57 -9.22
C ASP A 46 13.59 -2.11 -9.22
N TRP A 47 12.65 -1.76 -10.08
CA TRP A 47 12.00 -0.45 -10.09
C TRP A 47 11.21 -0.22 -8.81
N THR A 48 10.34 -1.18 -8.41
CA THR A 48 9.50 -1.08 -7.21
C THR A 48 10.35 -0.90 -5.95
N ARG A 49 11.43 -1.65 -5.81
CA ARG A 49 12.38 -1.49 -4.69
C ARG A 49 13.02 -0.10 -4.66
N THR A 50 13.35 0.44 -5.83
CA THR A 50 13.94 1.77 -5.95
C THR A 50 12.90 2.86 -5.66
N ALA A 51 11.69 2.71 -6.19
CA ALA A 51 10.56 3.62 -5.97
C ALA A 51 10.16 3.67 -4.50
N ALA A 52 10.07 2.52 -3.81
CA ALA A 52 9.75 2.45 -2.39
C ALA A 52 10.75 3.26 -1.54
N ARG A 53 12.06 3.13 -1.79
CA ARG A 53 13.10 3.90 -1.08
C ARG A 53 13.01 5.40 -1.35
N LYS A 54 12.73 5.80 -2.61
CA LYS A 54 12.55 7.21 -2.98
C LYS A 54 11.31 7.80 -2.31
N LEU A 55 10.18 7.07 -2.33
CA LEU A 55 8.94 7.49 -1.69
C LEU A 55 9.12 7.62 -0.17
N ALA A 56 9.75 6.65 0.50
CA ALA A 56 9.99 6.73 1.94
C ALA A 56 10.82 7.96 2.31
N ARG A 57 11.88 8.27 1.56
CA ARG A 57 12.70 9.48 1.78
C ARG A 57 11.92 10.76 1.53
N SER A 58 11.13 10.82 0.45
CA SER A 58 10.28 11.96 0.12
C SER A 58 9.27 12.22 1.24
N ALA A 59 8.53 11.20 1.66
CA ALA A 59 7.51 11.33 2.70
C ALA A 59 8.11 11.70 4.07
N ALA A 60 9.25 11.13 4.43
CA ALA A 60 9.97 11.48 5.66
C ALA A 60 10.50 12.92 5.62
N TYR A 61 11.01 13.39 4.49
CA TYR A 61 11.51 14.76 4.31
C TYR A 61 10.40 15.81 4.46
N HIS A 62 9.23 15.55 3.86
CA HIS A 62 8.07 16.44 3.95
C HIS A 62 7.30 16.30 5.27
N ALA A 63 7.62 15.30 6.09
CA ALA A 63 6.89 14.94 7.31
C ALA A 63 5.37 14.72 7.07
N ASP A 64 5.00 14.37 5.85
CA ASP A 64 3.62 14.22 5.39
C ASP A 64 3.52 13.17 4.26
N ALA A 65 2.55 12.26 4.38
CA ALA A 65 2.37 11.15 3.47
C ALA A 65 1.90 11.60 2.08
N GLU A 66 0.91 12.49 2.03
CA GLU A 66 0.33 12.96 0.77
C GLU A 66 1.34 13.79 -0.02
N THR A 67 1.97 14.76 0.61
CA THR A 67 2.99 15.60 -0.03
C THR A 67 4.14 14.76 -0.58
N GLY A 68 4.59 13.76 0.21
CA GLY A 68 5.65 12.86 -0.21
C GLY A 68 5.27 11.96 -1.39
N LEU A 69 4.04 11.44 -1.40
CA LEU A 69 3.53 10.61 -2.49
C LEU A 69 3.30 11.44 -3.77
N ARG A 70 2.69 12.63 -3.65
CA ARG A 70 2.47 13.56 -4.79
C ARG A 70 3.79 13.92 -5.47
N ALA A 71 4.81 14.28 -4.71
CA ALA A 71 6.11 14.62 -5.26
C ALA A 71 6.74 13.46 -6.09
N GLN A 72 6.55 12.22 -5.68
CA GLN A 72 7.00 11.06 -6.45
C GLN A 72 6.08 10.74 -7.63
N TYR A 73 4.78 10.87 -7.46
CA TYR A 73 3.80 10.68 -8.52
C TYR A 73 4.04 11.66 -9.68
N GLU A 74 4.15 12.96 -9.39
CA GLU A 74 4.42 14.01 -10.38
C GLU A 74 5.77 13.81 -11.09
N ARG A 75 6.78 13.35 -10.34
CA ARG A 75 8.08 13.02 -10.92
C ARG A 75 7.99 11.90 -11.97
N TYR A 76 7.22 10.84 -11.70
CA TYR A 76 7.01 9.76 -12.67
C TYR A 76 6.06 10.18 -13.77
N ALA A 77 4.99 10.92 -13.48
CA ALA A 77 4.06 11.43 -14.46
C ALA A 77 4.72 12.40 -15.48
N SER A 78 5.74 13.15 -15.06
CA SER A 78 6.50 14.06 -15.94
C SER A 78 7.65 13.38 -16.70
N ASP A 79 7.90 12.09 -16.48
CA ASP A 79 8.97 11.35 -17.16
C ASP A 79 8.60 11.13 -18.64
N PRO A 80 9.40 11.65 -19.61
CA PRO A 80 9.12 11.50 -21.03
C PRO A 80 8.99 10.03 -21.47
N ASP A 81 9.73 9.11 -20.84
CA ASP A 81 9.70 7.69 -21.18
C ASP A 81 8.38 7.01 -20.77
N ARG A 82 7.56 7.70 -19.95
CA ARG A 82 6.21 7.25 -19.52
C ARG A 82 5.10 7.88 -20.34
N GLN A 83 5.42 8.77 -21.26
CA GLN A 83 4.45 9.46 -22.10
C GLN A 83 4.18 8.68 -23.38
N GLY A 84 2.91 8.64 -23.77
CA GLY A 84 2.49 8.06 -25.04
C GLY A 84 1.87 6.64 -24.93
N PRO A 85 1.14 6.24 -25.97
CA PRO A 85 0.28 5.05 -25.95
C PRO A 85 1.03 3.71 -25.89
N TRP A 86 2.34 3.72 -26.09
CA TRP A 86 3.18 2.52 -26.10
C TRP A 86 4.21 2.50 -24.97
N ALA A 87 4.16 3.48 -24.07
CA ALA A 87 5.04 3.50 -22.90
C ALA A 87 4.65 2.33 -21.97
N ARG A 88 5.55 1.36 -21.83
CA ARG A 88 5.43 0.22 -20.93
C ARG A 88 6.48 0.34 -19.84
N GLN A 89 6.25 1.24 -18.93
CA GLN A 89 7.13 1.45 -17.79
C GLN A 89 6.55 0.79 -16.53
N PRO A 90 7.37 0.29 -15.61
CA PRO A 90 6.90 -0.29 -14.36
C PRO A 90 6.05 0.67 -13.54
N ASP A 91 5.01 0.15 -12.92
CA ASP A 91 4.11 0.85 -12.01
C ASP A 91 3.79 0.00 -10.77
N ALA A 92 3.20 0.62 -9.76
CA ALA A 92 2.86 -0.06 -8.52
C ALA A 92 1.68 0.60 -7.80
N CYS A 93 0.84 -0.19 -7.14
CA CYS A 93 -0.01 0.31 -6.08
C CYS A 93 0.86 0.77 -4.91
N ALA A 94 0.56 1.94 -4.36
CA ALA A 94 1.39 2.53 -3.31
C ALA A 94 0.56 2.90 -2.09
N VAL A 95 1.06 2.55 -0.91
CA VAL A 95 0.58 3.07 0.36
C VAL A 95 1.76 3.55 1.20
N VAL A 96 1.64 4.76 1.72
CA VAL A 96 2.65 5.39 2.57
C VAL A 96 2.01 5.93 3.84
N ALA A 97 2.66 5.71 4.98
CA ALA A 97 2.27 6.26 6.27
C ALA A 97 3.45 7.06 6.85
N VAL A 98 3.16 8.23 7.37
CA VAL A 98 4.14 9.08 8.06
C VAL A 98 3.66 9.33 9.48
N VAL A 99 4.53 9.00 10.42
CA VAL A 99 4.38 9.29 11.83
C VAL A 99 5.24 10.51 12.17
N SER A 100 4.61 11.59 12.54
CA SER A 100 5.23 12.82 13.06
C SER A 100 4.91 12.94 14.55
N PRO A 101 5.45 13.92 15.31
CA PRO A 101 5.24 14.00 16.76
C PRO A 101 3.77 14.09 17.22
N ARG A 102 2.86 14.51 16.37
CA ARG A 102 1.44 14.70 16.72
C ARG A 102 0.47 13.97 15.80
N TRP A 103 0.90 13.56 14.60
CA TRP A 103 0.02 13.11 13.54
C TRP A 103 0.53 11.82 12.90
N LEU A 104 -0.41 10.98 12.55
CA LEU A 104 -0.27 9.91 11.56
C LEU A 104 -0.96 10.38 10.29
N THR A 105 -0.22 10.54 9.20
CA THR A 105 -0.78 10.75 7.86
C THR A 105 -0.59 9.50 7.03
N VAL A 106 -1.59 9.14 6.25
CA VAL A 106 -1.54 8.01 5.32
C VAL A 106 -2.01 8.49 3.95
N ALA A 107 -1.29 8.14 2.90
CA ALA A 107 -1.68 8.43 1.52
C ALA A 107 -1.49 7.20 0.64
N TRP A 108 -2.30 7.09 -0.42
CA TRP A 108 -2.27 5.94 -1.30
C TRP A 108 -2.69 6.28 -2.73
N CYS A 109 -2.23 5.46 -3.68
CA CYS A 109 -2.76 5.28 -5.02
C CYS A 109 -2.69 3.78 -5.36
N GLY A 110 -3.81 3.20 -5.77
CA GLY A 110 -3.97 1.75 -5.96
C GLY A 110 -4.78 1.11 -4.84
N ASP A 111 -4.61 -0.18 -4.66
CA ASP A 111 -5.36 -1.03 -3.74
C ASP A 111 -4.51 -1.66 -2.62
N ALA A 112 -3.22 -1.32 -2.55
CA ALA A 112 -2.44 -1.56 -1.33
C ALA A 112 -3.05 -0.80 -0.15
N ARG A 113 -3.23 -1.48 0.99
CA ARG A 113 -4.05 -0.96 2.10
C ARG A 113 -3.26 -0.61 3.34
N ALA A 114 -3.79 0.38 4.07
CA ALA A 114 -3.41 0.68 5.44
C ALA A 114 -4.54 0.39 6.42
N TYR A 115 -4.19 -0.23 7.53
CA TYR A 115 -5.09 -0.48 8.66
C TYR A 115 -4.46 0.03 9.95
N LEU A 116 -5.29 0.49 10.85
CA LEU A 116 -4.87 0.92 12.19
C LEU A 116 -5.63 0.13 13.25
N MET A 117 -4.90 -0.55 14.11
CA MET A 117 -5.46 -1.20 15.28
C MET A 117 -5.30 -0.31 16.50
N VAL A 118 -6.44 0.09 17.09
CA VAL A 118 -6.53 0.84 18.33
C VAL A 118 -7.34 0.03 19.33
N ARG A 119 -6.76 -0.26 20.49
CA ARG A 119 -7.43 -1.02 21.58
C ARG A 119 -8.05 -2.35 21.11
N GLY A 120 -7.37 -3.04 20.20
CA GLY A 120 -7.81 -4.33 19.65
C GLY A 120 -8.82 -4.25 18.51
N THR A 121 -9.27 -3.05 18.11
CA THR A 121 -10.17 -2.86 16.98
C THR A 121 -9.36 -2.42 15.75
N VAL A 122 -9.50 -3.13 14.63
CA VAL A 122 -8.85 -2.82 13.36
C VAL A 122 -9.78 -2.00 12.49
N GLN A 123 -9.28 -0.85 12.02
CA GLN A 123 -9.96 0.00 11.06
C GLN A 123 -9.13 0.12 9.79
N ARG A 124 -9.72 -0.12 8.62
CA ARG A 124 -9.12 0.21 7.34
C ARG A 124 -9.13 1.73 7.14
N LEU A 125 -7.99 2.29 6.76
CA LEU A 125 -7.81 3.73 6.54
C LEU A 125 -7.90 4.12 5.06
N THR A 126 -7.68 3.18 4.16
CA THR A 126 -7.64 3.39 2.70
C THR A 126 -8.92 2.93 2.02
N ALA A 127 -9.21 3.49 0.85
CA ALA A 127 -10.24 3.01 -0.06
C ALA A 127 -9.59 2.62 -1.39
N ASP A 128 -9.83 1.40 -1.87
CA ASP A 128 -9.13 0.88 -3.04
C ASP A 128 -9.40 1.70 -4.29
N HIS A 129 -8.38 1.94 -5.10
CA HIS A 129 -8.50 2.51 -6.43
C HIS A 129 -8.57 1.38 -7.46
N ASN A 130 -9.75 0.74 -7.57
CA ASN A 130 -10.00 -0.34 -8.53
C ASN A 130 -11.43 -0.29 -9.08
N LEU A 131 -11.71 -1.10 -10.10
CA LEU A 131 -13.04 -1.09 -10.73
C LEU A 131 -14.16 -1.60 -9.81
N ARG A 132 -13.87 -2.35 -8.74
CA ARG A 132 -14.87 -2.75 -7.76
C ARG A 132 -15.42 -1.54 -6.99
N ARG A 133 -14.57 -0.56 -6.69
CA ARG A 133 -15.00 0.71 -6.08
C ARG A 133 -15.84 1.55 -7.04
N VAL A 134 -15.45 1.62 -8.32
CA VAL A 134 -16.15 2.41 -9.34
C VAL A 134 -17.51 1.80 -9.67
N TYR A 135 -17.56 0.48 -9.76
CA TYR A 135 -18.75 -0.31 -10.07
C TYR A 135 -18.97 -1.32 -8.94
N PRO A 136 -19.54 -0.90 -7.80
CA PRO A 136 -19.82 -1.80 -6.68
C PRO A 136 -20.84 -2.87 -7.07
N ASP A 137 -20.76 -4.02 -6.42
CA ASP A 137 -21.76 -5.08 -6.56
C ASP A 137 -23.13 -4.54 -6.11
N ASN A 138 -24.12 -4.70 -6.97
CA ASN A 138 -25.50 -4.26 -6.69
C ASN A 138 -26.48 -5.45 -6.53
N GLY A 139 -25.95 -6.67 -6.38
CA GLY A 139 -26.72 -7.91 -6.24
C GLY A 139 -27.32 -8.43 -7.55
N VAL A 140 -27.25 -7.68 -8.64
CA VAL A 140 -27.70 -8.09 -9.99
C VAL A 140 -26.50 -8.32 -10.92
N HIS A 141 -25.51 -7.44 -10.81
CA HIS A 141 -24.24 -7.54 -11.53
C HIS A 141 -23.13 -7.60 -10.50
N GLY A 142 -22.28 -8.60 -10.53
CA GLY A 142 -21.24 -8.90 -9.55
C GLY A 142 -20.15 -7.85 -9.37
N GLY A 143 -20.42 -6.61 -9.76
CA GLY A 143 -19.49 -5.47 -9.62
C GLY A 143 -18.31 -5.50 -10.57
N GLY A 144 -17.49 -4.44 -10.54
CA GLY A 144 -16.25 -4.33 -11.29
C GLY A 144 -15.18 -5.31 -10.81
N ASN A 145 -14.20 -5.58 -11.64
CA ASN A 145 -13.06 -6.43 -11.28
C ASN A 145 -12.16 -5.70 -10.25
N ARG A 146 -11.98 -6.29 -9.06
CA ARG A 146 -11.12 -5.72 -8.01
C ARG A 146 -9.64 -5.67 -8.39
N ASN A 147 -9.19 -6.58 -9.28
CA ASN A 147 -7.80 -6.66 -9.73
C ASN A 147 -7.48 -5.70 -10.89
N VAL A 148 -8.42 -4.82 -11.28
CA VAL A 148 -8.18 -3.77 -12.26
C VAL A 148 -8.07 -2.44 -11.54
N VAL A 149 -6.83 -2.00 -11.41
CA VAL A 149 -6.46 -0.76 -10.71
C VAL A 149 -6.86 0.47 -11.55
N THR A 150 -7.34 1.50 -10.90
CA THR A 150 -7.78 2.77 -11.53
C THR A 150 -6.85 3.95 -11.26
N SER A 151 -5.87 3.78 -10.38
CA SER A 151 -4.75 4.70 -10.16
C SER A 151 -3.59 3.96 -9.53
N CYS A 152 -2.36 4.30 -9.89
CA CYS A 152 -1.12 3.71 -9.35
C CYS A 152 0.06 4.69 -9.46
N LEU A 153 1.11 4.45 -8.70
CA LEU A 153 2.37 5.18 -8.81
C LEU A 153 3.08 4.77 -10.11
N GLY A 154 3.38 5.74 -10.96
CA GLY A 154 3.88 5.51 -12.31
C GLY A 154 2.88 5.85 -13.40
N ASN A 155 1.61 6.07 -13.05
CA ASN A 155 0.61 6.63 -13.95
C ASN A 155 0.95 8.09 -14.31
N ALA A 156 0.60 8.50 -15.54
CA ALA A 156 0.78 9.87 -16.02
C ALA A 156 -0.49 10.73 -15.89
N GLU A 157 -1.61 10.16 -15.47
CA GLU A 157 -2.89 10.88 -15.36
C GLU A 157 -2.89 11.84 -14.17
N THR A 158 -3.48 13.01 -14.35
CA THR A 158 -3.71 13.98 -13.28
C THR A 158 -4.86 13.55 -12.34
N ASP A 159 -4.93 14.14 -11.16
CA ASP A 159 -6.07 13.96 -10.24
C ASP A 159 -7.42 14.22 -10.94
N GLN A 160 -7.49 15.23 -11.80
CA GLN A 160 -8.73 15.58 -12.48
C GLN A 160 -9.14 14.54 -13.52
N GLU A 161 -8.18 14.03 -14.31
CA GLU A 161 -8.45 13.00 -15.31
C GLU A 161 -8.93 11.69 -14.66
N VAL A 162 -8.29 11.27 -13.56
CA VAL A 162 -8.70 10.09 -12.80
C VAL A 162 -10.09 10.31 -12.19
N LYS A 163 -10.35 11.50 -11.64
CA LYS A 163 -11.64 11.84 -11.03
C LYS A 163 -12.77 11.87 -12.05
N ASP A 164 -12.54 12.44 -13.23
CA ASP A 164 -13.53 12.50 -14.30
C ASP A 164 -13.88 11.11 -14.84
N ARG A 165 -12.89 10.20 -14.86
CA ARG A 165 -13.05 8.84 -15.35
C ARG A 165 -13.62 7.87 -14.32
N TYR A 166 -13.19 7.97 -13.07
CA TYR A 166 -13.43 6.97 -12.03
C TYR A 166 -14.13 7.48 -10.77
N GLY A 167 -14.33 8.80 -10.64
CA GLY A 167 -15.03 9.41 -9.51
C GLY A 167 -14.19 9.61 -8.24
N HIS A 168 -12.89 9.33 -8.27
CA HIS A 168 -11.95 9.56 -7.17
C HIS A 168 -10.64 10.18 -7.69
N PRO A 169 -9.87 10.96 -6.89
CA PRO A 169 -8.58 11.49 -7.33
C PRO A 169 -7.53 10.39 -7.49
N ALA A 170 -6.42 10.69 -8.16
CA ALA A 170 -5.30 9.76 -8.32
C ALA A 170 -4.64 9.39 -7.00
N ILE A 171 -4.59 10.33 -6.05
CA ILE A 171 -4.05 10.13 -4.69
C ILE A 171 -5.09 10.55 -3.68
N GLU A 172 -5.35 9.69 -2.71
CA GLU A 172 -6.15 10.02 -1.52
C GLU A 172 -5.30 9.97 -0.27
N SER A 173 -5.76 10.66 0.78
CA SER A 173 -5.06 10.72 2.06
C SER A 173 -6.02 10.79 3.25
N VAL A 174 -5.50 10.44 4.41
CA VAL A 174 -6.16 10.59 5.70
C VAL A 174 -5.17 10.98 6.78
N THR A 175 -5.58 11.89 7.66
CA THR A 175 -4.82 12.30 8.83
C THR A 175 -5.52 11.87 10.11
N ARG A 176 -4.77 11.35 11.07
CA ARG A 176 -5.24 10.95 12.41
C ARG A 176 -4.34 11.59 13.47
N GLN A 177 -4.92 11.92 14.59
CA GLN A 177 -4.12 12.29 15.77
C GLN A 177 -3.35 11.05 16.24
N LEU A 178 -2.10 11.26 16.65
CA LEU A 178 -1.24 10.18 17.11
C LEU A 178 -1.75 9.63 18.43
N GLU A 179 -1.90 8.32 18.49
CA GLU A 179 -2.25 7.55 19.69
C GLU A 179 -1.53 6.19 19.68
N ASN A 180 -1.48 5.54 20.86
CA ASN A 180 -0.96 4.18 20.94
C ASN A 180 -1.77 3.25 20.04
N SER A 181 -1.14 2.77 18.98
CA SER A 181 -1.79 1.98 17.95
C SER A 181 -0.80 1.07 17.23
N ARG A 182 -1.30 0.16 16.43
CA ARG A 182 -0.51 -0.67 15.53
C ARG A 182 -0.96 -0.42 14.10
N LEU A 183 -0.01 0.01 13.28
CA LEU A 183 -0.19 0.21 11.85
C LEU A 183 0.10 -1.10 11.12
N LEU A 184 -0.74 -1.44 10.15
CA LEU A 184 -0.49 -2.47 9.15
C LEU A 184 -0.57 -1.83 7.76
N LEU A 185 0.47 -2.02 6.95
CA LEU A 185 0.42 -1.83 5.50
C LEU A 185 0.46 -3.22 4.85
N ALA A 186 -0.39 -3.47 3.87
CA ALA A 186 -0.53 -4.79 3.23
C ALA A 186 -0.79 -4.67 1.73
N SER A 187 -0.16 -5.53 0.91
CA SER A 187 -0.53 -5.77 -0.49
C SER A 187 -1.78 -6.65 -0.57
N ASP A 188 -2.43 -6.69 -1.73
CA ASP A 188 -3.64 -7.46 -1.97
C ASP A 188 -3.43 -8.96 -1.73
N GLY A 189 -2.32 -9.53 -2.17
CA GLY A 189 -1.97 -10.93 -1.89
C GLY A 189 -1.81 -11.26 -0.40
N ALA A 190 -1.66 -10.25 0.47
CA ALA A 190 -1.61 -10.45 1.91
C ALA A 190 -2.98 -10.32 2.57
N TYR A 191 -3.79 -9.29 2.27
CA TYR A 191 -5.05 -9.08 2.99
C TYR A 191 -6.24 -9.81 2.35
N GLU A 192 -6.31 -9.94 1.01
CA GLU A 192 -7.47 -10.54 0.34
C GLU A 192 -7.74 -11.99 0.74
N PRO A 193 -6.74 -12.89 0.79
CA PRO A 193 -7.00 -14.27 1.18
C PRO A 193 -7.60 -14.40 2.59
N LEU A 194 -7.20 -13.53 3.51
CA LEU A 194 -7.71 -13.52 4.86
C LEU A 194 -9.13 -12.95 4.94
N GLU A 195 -9.38 -11.81 4.26
CA GLU A 195 -10.72 -11.21 4.24
C GLU A 195 -11.73 -12.10 3.49
N ASP A 196 -11.36 -12.68 2.35
CA ASP A 196 -12.21 -13.61 1.60
C ASP A 196 -12.54 -14.88 2.40
N SER A 197 -11.62 -15.31 3.28
CA SER A 197 -11.82 -16.41 4.22
C SER A 197 -12.49 -15.99 5.54
N LEU A 198 -13.01 -14.74 5.61
CA LEU A 198 -13.67 -14.16 6.78
C LEU A 198 -12.80 -14.19 8.06
N ARG A 199 -11.48 -14.10 7.91
CA ARG A 199 -10.55 -14.03 9.06
C ARG A 199 -10.55 -12.62 9.64
N ASN A 200 -10.50 -12.55 10.96
CA ASN A 200 -10.38 -11.28 11.66
C ASN A 200 -8.89 -10.83 11.65
N LEU A 201 -8.57 -9.76 10.97
CA LEU A 201 -7.19 -9.26 10.89
C LEU A 201 -6.61 -8.88 12.25
N ALA A 202 -7.45 -8.55 13.26
CA ALA A 202 -6.98 -8.24 14.59
C ALA A 202 -6.21 -9.41 15.25
N ASP A 203 -6.58 -10.66 14.94
CA ASP A 203 -5.96 -11.84 15.52
C ASP A 203 -4.48 -11.97 15.13
N TYR A 204 -4.10 -11.43 13.96
CA TYR A 204 -2.73 -11.42 13.43
C TYR A 204 -1.94 -10.17 13.83
N LEU A 205 -2.54 -9.20 14.51
CA LEU A 205 -1.91 -7.94 14.89
C LEU A 205 -1.58 -7.85 16.38
N THR A 206 -1.35 -8.98 17.04
CA THR A 206 -1.00 -9.06 18.46
C THR A 206 0.46 -9.45 18.66
N GLY A 207 1.01 -9.29 19.87
CA GLY A 207 2.36 -9.75 20.20
C GLY A 207 3.50 -8.95 19.57
N ASP A 208 4.63 -9.61 19.35
CA ASP A 208 5.83 -8.99 18.73
C ASP A 208 5.58 -8.69 17.25
N PRO A 209 5.92 -7.48 16.74
CA PRO A 209 5.67 -7.12 15.35
C PRO A 209 6.30 -8.08 14.32
N ARG A 210 7.41 -8.72 14.64
CA ARG A 210 8.08 -9.67 13.72
C ARG A 210 7.31 -10.98 13.62
N GLU A 211 6.84 -11.48 14.75
CA GLU A 211 6.01 -12.68 14.79
C GLU A 211 4.69 -12.40 14.09
N ALA A 212 4.02 -11.32 14.45
CA ALA A 212 2.78 -10.86 13.83
C ALA A 212 2.90 -10.74 12.29
N ALA A 213 3.96 -10.10 11.78
CA ALA A 213 4.16 -9.96 10.34
C ALA A 213 4.35 -11.31 9.64
N ARG A 214 5.12 -12.22 10.25
CA ARG A 214 5.36 -13.56 9.71
C ARG A 214 4.07 -14.39 9.69
N ASP A 215 3.34 -14.39 10.79
CA ASP A 215 2.10 -15.17 10.93
C ASP A 215 1.02 -14.66 10.00
N PHE A 216 0.94 -13.33 9.80
CA PHE A 216 0.04 -12.71 8.84
C PHE A 216 0.28 -13.23 7.42
N VAL A 217 1.53 -13.15 6.93
CA VAL A 217 1.88 -13.59 5.57
C VAL A 217 1.75 -15.10 5.42
N THR A 218 2.14 -15.89 6.42
CA THR A 218 1.99 -17.34 6.40
C THR A 218 0.51 -17.72 6.28
N SER A 219 -0.35 -17.13 7.11
CA SER A 219 -1.78 -17.39 7.04
C SER A 219 -2.41 -16.92 5.74
N ALA A 220 -2.01 -15.75 5.21
CA ALA A 220 -2.46 -15.29 3.90
C ALA A 220 -2.14 -16.31 2.80
N THR A 221 -0.91 -16.85 2.79
CA THR A 221 -0.47 -17.85 1.83
C THR A 221 -1.25 -19.17 1.97
N GLU A 222 -1.53 -19.62 3.19
CA GLU A 222 -2.32 -20.83 3.45
C GLU A 222 -3.78 -20.71 3.00
N HIS A 223 -4.33 -19.49 2.98
CA HIS A 223 -5.70 -19.22 2.54
C HIS A 223 -5.78 -18.75 1.08
N ALA A 224 -4.64 -18.48 0.44
CA ALA A 224 -4.61 -18.11 -0.96
C ALA A 224 -5.05 -19.30 -1.84
N GLY A 225 -5.86 -19.00 -2.84
CA GLY A 225 -6.23 -19.96 -3.87
C GLY A 225 -5.07 -20.26 -4.85
N PRO A 226 -5.31 -21.08 -5.86
CA PRO A 226 -4.32 -21.30 -6.92
C PRO A 226 -3.96 -19.98 -7.62
N ARG A 227 -2.69 -19.80 -7.92
CA ARG A 227 -2.07 -18.56 -8.45
C ARG A 227 -2.00 -17.45 -7.41
N ALA A 228 -1.54 -17.79 -6.20
CA ALA A 228 -1.28 -16.86 -5.13
C ALA A 228 -0.36 -15.72 -5.60
N ASP A 229 -0.71 -14.49 -5.25
CA ASP A 229 0.10 -13.31 -5.56
C ASP A 229 1.24 -13.12 -4.55
N ASN A 230 2.08 -12.12 -4.80
CA ASN A 230 3.04 -11.65 -3.83
C ASN A 230 2.29 -11.16 -2.58
N ALA A 231 2.63 -11.68 -1.43
CA ALA A 231 2.04 -11.28 -0.15
C ALA A 231 3.07 -10.53 0.68
N THR A 232 2.77 -9.28 1.01
CA THR A 232 3.70 -8.41 1.75
C THR A 232 2.98 -7.62 2.81
N VAL A 233 3.57 -7.57 4.01
CA VAL A 233 3.11 -6.71 5.09
C VAL A 233 4.26 -5.92 5.72
N LEU A 234 3.91 -4.73 6.23
CA LEU A 234 4.70 -3.95 7.17
C LEU A 234 3.83 -3.66 8.40
N ILE A 235 4.27 -4.10 9.57
CA ILE A 235 3.60 -3.86 10.86
C ILE A 235 4.47 -2.95 11.70
N ALA A 236 3.89 -1.87 12.25
CA ALA A 236 4.61 -0.93 13.11
C ALA A 236 3.80 -0.55 14.35
N ASP A 237 4.46 -0.57 15.51
CA ASP A 237 3.91 0.00 16.74
C ASP A 237 4.11 1.51 16.73
N ILE A 238 3.00 2.23 16.81
CA ILE A 238 2.95 3.68 16.81
C ILE A 238 2.72 4.15 18.25
N ARG A 239 3.54 5.12 18.69
CA ARG A 239 3.46 5.69 20.04
C ARG A 239 3.60 7.22 19.94
N PRO A 240 2.81 7.99 20.71
CA PRO A 240 2.98 9.43 20.87
C PRO A 240 4.34 9.80 21.41
#